data_29480976f273f149cb7ff356d1ab6041
#
_entry.id   29480976f273f149cb7ff356d1ab6041
#
_cell.length_a   1.000
_cell.length_b   1.000
_cell.length_c   1.000
_cell.angle_alpha   90.00
_cell.angle_beta   90.00
_cell.angle_gamma   90.00
#
_symmetry.space_group_name_H-M   'P 1'
#
loop_
_entity.id
_entity.type
_entity.pdbx_description
1 polymer ?
#
loop_
_entity_poly.entity_id
_entity_poly.type
_entity_poly.pdbx_seq_one_letter_code
_entity_poly.pdbx_strand_id
1 'polypeptide(L)'
;MPLIPLNIPAGQYRNGTEYQSQGRWRDANLIRWHEGALRPVGGWRQRGSVDLDGVARTMIAWEDNSGGRRVAFGTYNKLYAMTSGNAVSDITPAGFTAGRVDATSFTSYGGGVYGNSLYGLPSEDIGTIFPATTWSLENWGEYLLGMTADDGKIYEWQLNGGTPAAVLSNAPVDCSGMMVTEERFVFAFGAGGNPRKIAWSDREDNNNWTPAATNEAGDIEIQTNGTILKGLRTRGQSLILTDQDAHTATYSGPPFVYGFERVGTSCGLIAANAAASIDEGVVWMGQRSFFIYAGGSVRDLPC
;
A
#
# COMPACT_ATOMS: atom_id res chain seq x y z
N MET A 1 -47.07 -0.36 -30.85
CA MET A 1 -46.54 -1.37 -29.92
C MET A 1 -46.41 -0.71 -28.56
N PRO A 2 -46.95 -1.27 -27.48
CA PRO A 2 -46.73 -0.73 -26.14
C PRO A 2 -45.26 -0.94 -25.76
N LEU A 3 -44.61 0.12 -25.27
CA LEU A 3 -43.24 0.06 -24.70
C LEU A 3 -43.37 -0.51 -23.28
N ILE A 4 -42.75 -1.65 -23.04
CA ILE A 4 -42.68 -2.26 -21.71
C ILE A 4 -41.39 -1.75 -21.06
N PRO A 5 -41.48 -1.05 -19.90
CA PRO A 5 -40.29 -0.62 -19.20
C PRO A 5 -39.53 -1.83 -18.65
N LEU A 6 -38.29 -1.98 -19.03
CA LEU A 6 -37.38 -3.01 -18.50
C LEU A 6 -36.57 -2.41 -17.33
N ASN A 7 -36.86 -2.82 -16.14
CA ASN A 7 -36.13 -2.39 -14.94
C ASN A 7 -35.23 -3.53 -14.44
N ILE A 8 -33.94 -3.48 -14.81
CA ILE A 8 -32.93 -4.44 -14.38
C ILE A 8 -32.13 -3.80 -13.25
N PRO A 9 -32.02 -4.42 -12.06
CA PRO A 9 -31.22 -3.89 -10.97
C PRO A 9 -29.75 -3.68 -11.38
N ALA A 10 -29.13 -2.67 -10.81
CA ALA A 10 -27.69 -2.41 -10.97
C ALA A 10 -26.86 -3.55 -10.36
N GLY A 11 -25.68 -3.79 -10.92
CA GLY A 11 -24.75 -4.83 -10.46
C GLY A 11 -24.78 -6.09 -11.30
N GLN A 12 -23.70 -6.87 -11.20
CA GLN A 12 -23.55 -8.18 -11.86
C GLN A 12 -23.84 -9.29 -10.86
N TYR A 13 -24.63 -10.29 -11.28
CA TYR A 13 -24.92 -11.46 -10.47
C TYR A 13 -24.33 -12.71 -11.13
N ARG A 14 -23.17 -13.16 -10.62
CA ARG A 14 -22.45 -14.33 -11.12
C ARG A 14 -22.52 -15.57 -10.23
N ASN A 15 -22.99 -15.43 -8.99
CA ASN A 15 -22.95 -16.48 -7.97
C ASN A 15 -24.04 -17.54 -8.07
N GLY A 16 -24.77 -17.58 -9.17
CA GLY A 16 -25.87 -18.50 -9.35
C GLY A 16 -25.92 -19.14 -10.73
N THR A 17 -26.85 -20.05 -10.89
CA THR A 17 -27.18 -20.62 -12.19
C THR A 17 -27.80 -19.58 -13.11
N GLU A 18 -27.88 -19.86 -14.40
CA GLU A 18 -28.56 -18.98 -15.37
C GLU A 18 -30.04 -18.72 -15.00
N TYR A 19 -30.67 -19.68 -14.41
CA TYR A 19 -32.03 -19.57 -13.90
C TYR A 19 -32.19 -18.58 -12.75
N GLN A 20 -31.20 -18.57 -11.82
CA GLN A 20 -31.22 -17.67 -10.67
C GLN A 20 -30.86 -16.24 -11.04
N SER A 21 -30.19 -16.04 -12.18
CA SER A 21 -29.81 -14.73 -12.69
C SER A 21 -30.86 -14.09 -13.63
N GLN A 22 -32.00 -14.70 -13.81
CA GLN A 22 -33.09 -14.12 -14.61
C GLN A 22 -33.49 -12.74 -14.08
N GLY A 23 -33.56 -11.75 -14.98
CA GLY A 23 -33.86 -10.36 -14.64
C GLY A 23 -32.70 -9.60 -14.01
N ARG A 24 -31.47 -10.12 -14.06
CA ARG A 24 -30.24 -9.48 -13.59
C ARG A 24 -29.16 -9.49 -14.65
N TRP A 25 -28.19 -8.58 -14.52
CA TRP A 25 -27.01 -8.57 -15.37
C TRP A 25 -26.07 -9.70 -14.96
N ARG A 26 -25.85 -10.68 -15.80
CA ARG A 26 -24.92 -11.78 -15.53
C ARG A 26 -23.48 -11.42 -15.86
N ASP A 27 -23.29 -10.70 -16.93
CA ASP A 27 -22.00 -10.21 -17.39
C ASP A 27 -22.13 -8.80 -17.98
N ALA A 28 -21.12 -7.99 -17.77
CA ALA A 28 -21.05 -6.66 -18.30
C ALA A 28 -19.58 -6.22 -18.34
N ASN A 29 -19.16 -5.63 -19.44
CA ASN A 29 -17.80 -5.16 -19.66
C ASN A 29 -17.83 -3.70 -20.13
N LEU A 30 -16.83 -2.91 -19.72
CA LEU A 30 -16.67 -1.49 -20.10
C LEU A 30 -17.87 -0.60 -19.73
N ILE A 31 -18.60 -0.99 -18.67
CA ILE A 31 -19.73 -0.23 -18.16
C ILE A 31 -19.58 0.04 -16.65
N ARG A 32 -20.26 1.07 -16.19
CA ARG A 32 -20.44 1.39 -14.77
C ARG A 32 -21.89 1.75 -14.50
N TRP A 33 -22.36 1.51 -13.30
CA TRP A 33 -23.63 2.02 -12.81
C TRP A 33 -23.38 3.35 -12.09
N HIS A 34 -24.18 4.34 -12.40
CA HIS A 34 -24.20 5.63 -11.75
C HIS A 34 -25.64 6.06 -11.56
N GLU A 35 -26.07 6.27 -10.32
CA GLU A 35 -27.44 6.62 -9.96
C GLU A 35 -28.50 5.65 -10.55
N GLY A 36 -28.22 4.36 -10.51
CA GLY A 36 -29.08 3.32 -11.07
C GLY A 36 -29.06 3.21 -12.60
N ALA A 37 -28.42 4.12 -13.31
CA ALA A 37 -28.28 4.08 -14.77
C ALA A 37 -26.98 3.41 -15.20
N LEU A 38 -27.06 2.62 -16.25
CA LEU A 38 -25.91 1.99 -16.90
C LEU A 38 -25.24 3.01 -17.83
N ARG A 39 -23.94 3.27 -17.60
CA ARG A 39 -23.13 4.19 -18.42
C ARG A 39 -21.87 3.49 -18.93
N PRO A 40 -21.38 3.80 -20.12
CA PRO A 40 -20.08 3.29 -20.57
C PRO A 40 -18.97 3.85 -19.69
N VAL A 41 -17.97 3.03 -19.41
CA VAL A 41 -16.67 3.52 -18.91
C VAL A 41 -16.00 4.24 -20.07
N GLY A 42 -15.63 5.51 -19.91
CA GLY A 42 -14.92 6.26 -20.94
C GLY A 42 -13.62 5.56 -21.33
N GLY A 43 -13.14 5.83 -22.54
CA GLY A 43 -11.88 5.29 -23.02
C GLY A 43 -10.67 5.86 -22.24
N TRP A 44 -9.55 5.13 -22.26
CA TRP A 44 -8.27 5.59 -21.74
C TRP A 44 -7.55 6.40 -22.83
N ARG A 45 -6.98 7.53 -22.43
CA ARG A 45 -6.10 8.32 -23.28
C ARG A 45 -4.71 8.31 -22.67
N GLN A 46 -3.72 7.88 -23.44
CA GLN A 46 -2.33 7.96 -23.04
C GLN A 46 -1.93 9.42 -22.79
N ARG A 47 -1.33 9.69 -21.64
CA ARG A 47 -0.72 10.96 -21.29
C ARG A 47 0.79 10.78 -21.24
N GLY A 48 1.52 11.42 -22.11
CA GLY A 48 2.96 11.27 -22.20
C GLY A 48 3.37 10.19 -23.21
N SER A 49 4.62 10.27 -23.65
CA SER A 49 5.22 9.42 -24.67
C SER A 49 6.35 8.55 -24.12
N VAL A 50 6.56 8.54 -22.78
CA VAL A 50 7.64 7.79 -22.15
C VAL A 50 7.10 6.45 -21.68
N ASP A 51 7.70 5.38 -22.16
CA ASP A 51 7.45 4.05 -21.67
C ASP A 51 8.23 3.84 -20.36
N LEU A 52 7.53 3.35 -19.33
CA LEU A 52 8.16 3.03 -18.05
C LEU A 52 8.88 1.69 -18.12
N ASP A 53 10.03 1.59 -17.48
CA ASP A 53 10.71 0.31 -17.29
C ASP A 53 9.97 -0.49 -16.21
N GLY A 54 9.23 -1.50 -16.62
CA GLY A 54 8.39 -2.33 -15.76
C GLY A 54 6.97 -1.77 -15.56
N VAL A 55 6.16 -2.56 -14.86
CA VAL A 55 4.76 -2.23 -14.57
C VAL A 55 4.67 -1.30 -13.36
N ALA A 56 4.02 -0.15 -13.50
CA ALA A 56 3.70 0.73 -12.38
C ALA A 56 2.63 0.06 -11.48
N ARG A 57 3.01 -0.25 -10.24
CA ARG A 57 2.11 -0.90 -9.26
C ARG A 57 1.68 0.01 -8.13
N THR A 58 2.39 1.11 -7.95
CA THR A 58 2.05 2.13 -6.96
C THR A 58 2.10 3.50 -7.61
N MET A 59 1.17 4.35 -7.23
CA MET A 59 1.08 5.72 -7.72
C MET A 59 0.60 6.62 -6.59
N ILE A 60 1.20 7.81 -6.50
CA ILE A 60 0.73 8.90 -5.65
C ILE A 60 0.66 10.18 -6.46
N ALA A 61 -0.38 10.98 -6.21
CA ALA A 61 -0.55 12.29 -6.82
C ALA A 61 -0.65 13.35 -5.72
N TRP A 62 0.06 14.47 -5.88
CA TRP A 62 0.05 15.56 -4.92
C TRP A 62 0.28 16.91 -5.62
N GLU A 63 0.14 17.97 -4.86
CA GLU A 63 0.43 19.34 -5.27
C GLU A 63 1.56 19.89 -4.38
N ASP A 64 2.57 20.51 -4.99
CA ASP A 64 3.65 21.17 -4.27
C ASP A 64 3.21 22.57 -3.77
N ASN A 65 4.03 23.20 -2.92
CA ASN A 65 3.71 24.50 -2.32
C ASN A 65 3.58 25.64 -3.35
N SER A 66 4.05 25.44 -4.57
CA SER A 66 3.91 26.39 -5.68
C SER A 66 2.68 26.14 -6.56
N GLY A 67 1.84 25.15 -6.21
CA GLY A 67 0.66 24.75 -6.99
C GLY A 67 0.99 23.81 -8.17
N GLY A 68 2.21 23.27 -8.23
CA GLY A 68 2.63 22.32 -9.21
C GLY A 68 2.07 20.93 -8.93
N ARG A 69 1.25 20.38 -9.83
CA ARG A 69 0.73 19.01 -9.70
C ARG A 69 1.74 17.99 -10.17
N ARG A 70 1.93 16.98 -9.35
CA ARG A 70 2.92 15.91 -9.57
C ARG A 70 2.28 14.56 -9.38
N VAL A 71 2.84 13.57 -10.06
CA VAL A 71 2.47 12.16 -9.89
C VAL A 71 3.76 11.36 -9.86
N ALA A 72 3.92 10.49 -8.87
CA ALA A 72 5.02 9.54 -8.84
C ALA A 72 4.51 8.11 -9.09
N PHE A 73 5.35 7.31 -9.75
CA PHE A 73 5.07 5.92 -10.10
C PHE A 73 6.22 5.03 -9.67
N GLY A 74 5.90 3.95 -8.98
CA GLY A 74 6.87 2.93 -8.61
C GLY A 74 6.73 1.66 -9.43
N THR A 75 7.82 1.20 -10.03
CA THR A 75 7.94 -0.12 -10.67
C THR A 75 8.83 -1.03 -9.83
N TYR A 76 9.06 -2.26 -10.26
CA TYR A 76 9.93 -3.18 -9.50
C TYR A 76 11.39 -2.71 -9.40
N ASN A 77 11.87 -1.91 -10.36
CA ASN A 77 13.28 -1.48 -10.48
C ASN A 77 13.47 0.02 -10.56
N LYS A 78 12.39 0.82 -10.68
CA LYS A 78 12.46 2.25 -10.92
C LYS A 78 11.44 3.04 -10.12
N LEU A 79 11.78 4.31 -9.88
CA LEU A 79 10.90 5.34 -9.37
C LEU A 79 10.87 6.50 -10.35
N TYR A 80 9.67 6.91 -10.75
CA TYR A 80 9.47 8.01 -11.71
C TYR A 80 8.62 9.11 -11.10
N ALA A 81 8.86 10.33 -11.50
CA ALA A 81 8.01 11.47 -11.21
C ALA A 81 7.56 12.14 -12.52
N MET A 82 6.29 12.52 -12.58
CA MET A 82 5.68 13.23 -13.70
C MET A 82 5.13 14.57 -13.24
N THR A 83 5.39 15.61 -14.02
CA THR A 83 4.83 16.95 -13.81
C THR A 83 3.50 17.12 -14.54
N SER A 84 2.78 18.22 -14.24
CA SER A 84 1.52 18.60 -14.93
C SER A 84 1.69 18.76 -16.46
N GLY A 85 2.91 19.08 -16.92
CA GLY A 85 3.27 19.15 -18.35
C GLY A 85 3.51 17.79 -19.00
N ASN A 86 3.26 16.67 -18.31
CA ASN A 86 3.51 15.28 -18.73
C ASN A 86 4.99 14.95 -18.96
N ALA A 87 5.93 15.76 -18.47
CA ALA A 87 7.34 15.41 -18.45
C ALA A 87 7.59 14.35 -17.35
N VAL A 88 8.14 13.21 -17.75
CA VAL A 88 8.49 12.10 -16.85
C VAL A 88 9.99 12.10 -16.62
N SER A 89 10.39 12.06 -15.37
CA SER A 89 11.79 11.98 -14.92
C SER A 89 12.02 10.67 -14.17
N ASP A 90 13.12 9.99 -14.46
CA ASP A 90 13.62 8.87 -13.64
C ASP A 90 14.30 9.48 -12.40
N ILE A 91 13.72 9.25 -11.25
CA ILE A 91 14.20 9.71 -9.96
C ILE A 91 14.68 8.56 -9.06
N THR A 92 14.94 7.41 -9.67
CA THR A 92 15.40 6.20 -8.96
C THR A 92 16.65 6.51 -8.14
N PRO A 93 16.69 6.17 -6.85
CA PRO A 93 17.82 6.42 -5.98
C PRO A 93 19.08 5.71 -6.46
N ALA A 94 20.24 6.34 -6.29
CA ALA A 94 21.52 5.69 -6.53
C ALA A 94 21.72 4.52 -5.55
N GLY A 95 22.09 3.35 -6.08
CA GLY A 95 22.26 2.14 -5.27
C GLY A 95 20.95 1.49 -4.80
N PHE A 96 19.83 1.82 -5.43
CA PHE A 96 18.57 1.14 -5.22
C PHE A 96 18.66 -0.33 -5.64
N THR A 97 18.19 -1.23 -4.78
CA THR A 97 18.12 -2.66 -5.06
C THR A 97 16.80 -2.97 -5.75
N ALA A 98 16.88 -3.40 -7.03
CA ALA A 98 15.69 -3.80 -7.78
C ALA A 98 15.00 -5.00 -7.12
N GLY A 99 13.68 -4.94 -7.08
CA GLY A 99 12.89 -5.99 -6.52
C GLY A 99 12.40 -7.02 -7.55
N ARG A 100 11.30 -7.69 -7.25
CA ARG A 100 10.72 -8.77 -8.08
C ARG A 100 9.75 -8.22 -9.12
N VAL A 101 9.95 -8.65 -10.37
CA VAL A 101 9.07 -8.31 -11.50
C VAL A 101 7.65 -8.83 -11.27
N ASP A 102 7.54 -10.09 -10.81
CA ASP A 102 6.28 -10.76 -10.55
C ASP A 102 6.30 -11.48 -9.21
N ALA A 103 5.11 -11.88 -8.74
CA ALA A 103 5.02 -12.74 -7.59
C ALA A 103 5.71 -14.09 -7.90
N THR A 104 6.59 -14.49 -7.01
CA THR A 104 7.28 -15.77 -7.12
C THR A 104 6.52 -16.80 -6.29
N SER A 105 5.93 -17.78 -6.96
CA SER A 105 5.37 -18.93 -6.26
C SER A 105 6.48 -19.91 -5.95
N PHE A 106 6.57 -20.34 -4.70
CA PHE A 106 7.54 -21.32 -4.31
C PHE A 106 7.07 -22.72 -4.51
N THR A 107 8.03 -23.49 -4.93
CA THR A 107 7.97 -24.91 -5.05
C THR A 107 8.32 -25.52 -3.71
N SER A 108 7.31 -26.06 -3.02
CA SER A 108 7.50 -27.03 -1.94
C SER A 108 8.23 -28.27 -2.44
N TYR A 109 8.58 -29.22 -1.56
CA TYR A 109 9.15 -30.52 -1.92
C TYR A 109 8.35 -31.15 -3.06
N GLY A 110 9.00 -31.30 -4.21
CA GLY A 110 8.35 -31.79 -5.45
C GLY A 110 7.66 -30.73 -6.30
N GLY A 111 7.70 -29.44 -5.94
CA GLY A 111 7.24 -28.35 -6.78
C GLY A 111 8.37 -27.77 -7.62
N GLY A 112 8.04 -27.08 -8.71
CA GLY A 112 8.97 -26.50 -9.67
C GLY A 112 9.19 -27.35 -10.91
N VAL A 113 10.12 -26.92 -11.74
CA VAL A 113 10.50 -27.67 -12.96
C VAL A 113 11.17 -28.95 -12.56
N TYR A 114 10.61 -30.08 -13.00
CA TYR A 114 11.14 -31.41 -12.74
C TYR A 114 12.62 -31.50 -13.16
N GLY A 115 13.48 -31.91 -12.23
CA GLY A 115 14.92 -32.07 -12.50
C GLY A 115 15.81 -30.87 -12.17
N ASN A 116 15.27 -29.79 -11.62
CA ASN A 116 16.02 -28.54 -11.35
C ASN A 116 16.65 -28.45 -9.95
N SER A 117 16.36 -29.40 -9.05
CA SER A 117 16.96 -29.47 -7.71
C SER A 117 17.74 -30.78 -7.54
N LEU A 118 18.81 -30.73 -6.74
CA LEU A 118 19.61 -31.90 -6.41
C LEU A 118 18.79 -32.83 -5.48
N TYR A 119 18.73 -34.12 -5.83
CA TYR A 119 18.07 -35.12 -5.01
C TYR A 119 18.71 -35.22 -3.62
N GLY A 120 17.92 -35.11 -2.58
CA GLY A 120 18.39 -35.22 -1.19
C GLY A 120 18.76 -33.91 -0.51
N LEU A 121 18.65 -32.74 -1.19
CA LEU A 121 18.76 -31.45 -0.57
C LEU A 121 17.37 -30.85 -0.37
N PRO A 122 17.08 -30.25 0.81
CA PRO A 122 15.84 -29.50 0.98
C PRO A 122 15.83 -28.31 -0.01
N SER A 123 14.69 -28.09 -0.64
CA SER A 123 14.47 -26.83 -1.35
C SER A 123 14.61 -25.67 -0.34
N GLU A 124 15.38 -24.66 -0.68
CA GLU A 124 15.56 -23.49 0.19
C GLU A 124 14.23 -22.70 0.40
N ASP A 125 13.19 -23.09 -0.32
CA ASP A 125 11.92 -22.41 -0.36
C ASP A 125 10.78 -23.21 0.27
N ILE A 126 10.29 -22.74 1.37
CA ILE A 126 9.24 -23.33 2.22
C ILE A 126 7.81 -22.93 1.82
N GLY A 127 7.51 -22.84 0.54
CA GLY A 127 6.13 -22.67 0.07
C GLY A 127 5.50 -21.31 0.36
N THR A 128 6.29 -20.27 0.63
CA THR A 128 5.82 -18.89 0.82
C THR A 128 5.74 -18.19 -0.53
N ILE A 129 4.62 -17.56 -0.84
CA ILE A 129 4.49 -16.71 -2.02
C ILE A 129 5.07 -15.33 -1.67
N PHE A 130 6.15 -14.93 -2.35
CA PHE A 130 6.64 -13.56 -2.28
C PHE A 130 5.90 -12.71 -3.31
N PRO A 131 5.23 -11.64 -2.88
CA PRO A 131 4.52 -10.76 -3.81
C PRO A 131 5.49 -10.03 -4.73
N ALA A 132 5.01 -9.58 -5.87
CA ALA A 132 5.73 -8.64 -6.72
C ALA A 132 6.02 -7.35 -5.96
N THR A 133 7.17 -6.73 -6.24
CA THR A 133 7.58 -5.49 -5.55
C THR A 133 6.58 -4.37 -5.77
N THR A 134 6.23 -3.72 -4.66
CA THR A 134 5.43 -2.50 -4.62
C THR A 134 6.15 -1.44 -3.78
N TRP A 135 5.89 -0.17 -4.08
CA TRP A 135 6.40 0.94 -3.30
C TRP A 135 5.41 1.35 -2.23
N SER A 136 5.91 1.77 -1.08
CA SER A 136 5.20 2.66 -0.17
C SER A 136 5.59 4.08 -0.55
N LEU A 137 4.63 4.89 -0.99
CA LEU A 137 4.85 6.28 -1.42
C LEU A 137 3.97 7.21 -0.59
N GLU A 138 4.55 8.25 -0.02
CA GLU A 138 3.87 9.22 0.84
C GLU A 138 4.44 10.63 0.63
N ASN A 139 3.63 11.64 0.96
CA ASN A 139 4.06 13.03 0.96
C ASN A 139 4.66 13.43 2.30
N TRP A 140 5.78 14.12 2.25
CA TRP A 140 6.38 14.84 3.34
C TRP A 140 6.40 16.34 3.03
N GLY A 141 5.31 17.02 3.40
CA GLY A 141 5.07 18.38 2.91
C GLY A 141 4.94 18.39 1.38
N GLU A 142 5.85 19.03 0.69
CA GLU A 142 5.90 19.01 -0.78
C GLU A 142 6.80 17.90 -1.36
N TYR A 143 7.69 17.32 -0.53
CA TYR A 143 8.62 16.28 -0.96
C TYR A 143 7.95 14.89 -0.99
N LEU A 144 8.55 14.00 -1.77
CA LEU A 144 8.11 12.61 -1.86
C LEU A 144 8.99 11.73 -1.01
N LEU A 145 8.38 10.93 -0.14
CA LEU A 145 9.03 9.79 0.48
C LEU A 145 8.64 8.51 -0.25
N GLY A 146 9.59 7.61 -0.39
CA GLY A 146 9.36 6.32 -1.04
C GLY A 146 10.26 5.22 -0.48
N MET A 147 9.72 4.00 -0.42
CA MET A 147 10.50 2.81 -0.09
C MET A 147 9.90 1.56 -0.71
N THR A 148 10.71 0.52 -0.85
CA THR A 148 10.27 -0.85 -1.14
C THR A 148 10.77 -1.81 -0.06
N ALA A 149 9.98 -2.86 0.21
CA ALA A 149 10.39 -3.88 1.18
C ALA A 149 11.62 -4.68 0.74
N ASP A 150 11.87 -4.79 -0.57
CA ASP A 150 13.03 -5.52 -1.10
C ASP A 150 14.35 -4.79 -0.90
N ASP A 151 14.34 -3.46 -0.89
CA ASP A 151 15.53 -2.64 -0.63
C ASP A 151 15.64 -2.21 0.84
N GLY A 152 14.49 -2.08 1.53
CA GLY A 152 14.41 -1.82 2.97
C GLY A 152 14.83 -0.43 3.43
N LYS A 153 15.11 0.51 2.50
CA LYS A 153 15.57 1.88 2.80
C LYS A 153 14.50 2.90 2.47
N ILE A 154 14.45 3.99 3.23
CA ILE A 154 13.56 5.13 2.99
C ILE A 154 14.32 6.20 2.20
N TYR A 155 13.71 6.71 1.15
CA TYR A 155 14.25 7.72 0.25
C TYR A 155 13.39 8.97 0.25
N GLU A 156 14.04 10.12 0.07
CA GLU A 156 13.38 11.41 -0.12
C GLU A 156 13.74 12.01 -1.48
N TRP A 157 12.75 12.51 -2.18
CA TRP A 157 12.94 13.29 -3.41
C TRP A 157 12.42 14.72 -3.25
N GLN A 158 13.30 15.69 -3.51
CA GLN A 158 13.09 17.12 -3.29
C GLN A 158 12.63 17.87 -4.57
N LEU A 159 11.76 17.28 -5.36
CA LEU A 159 11.09 17.86 -6.54
C LEU A 159 11.97 18.23 -7.73
N ASN A 160 13.27 17.98 -7.70
CA ASN A 160 14.18 18.24 -8.81
C ASN A 160 14.24 17.03 -9.75
N GLY A 161 13.64 17.15 -10.95
CA GLY A 161 13.62 16.06 -11.93
C GLY A 161 14.97 15.65 -12.49
N GLY A 162 16.02 16.48 -12.32
CA GLY A 162 17.41 16.15 -12.68
C GLY A 162 18.21 15.49 -11.57
N THR A 163 17.65 15.32 -10.38
CA THR A 163 18.32 14.74 -9.22
C THR A 163 17.54 13.51 -8.72
N PRO A 164 18.19 12.34 -8.64
CA PRO A 164 17.58 11.16 -8.04
C PRO A 164 17.15 11.39 -6.59
N ALA A 165 16.20 10.57 -6.10
CA ALA A 165 15.87 10.53 -4.69
C ALA A 165 17.10 10.10 -3.87
N ALA A 166 17.25 10.65 -2.67
CA ALA A 166 18.35 10.38 -1.76
C ALA A 166 17.89 9.53 -0.58
N VAL A 167 18.75 8.64 -0.08
CA VAL A 167 18.48 7.87 1.13
C VAL A 167 18.42 8.79 2.35
N LEU A 168 17.45 8.59 3.23
CA LEU A 168 17.44 9.19 4.56
C LEU A 168 18.47 8.47 5.42
N SER A 169 19.63 9.08 5.62
CA SER A 169 20.83 8.43 6.17
C SER A 169 20.66 7.93 7.61
N ASN A 170 19.79 8.54 8.39
CA ASN A 170 19.53 8.19 9.79
C ASN A 170 18.26 7.34 9.98
N ALA A 171 17.49 7.10 8.93
CA ALA A 171 16.33 6.25 8.98
C ALA A 171 16.72 4.78 9.23
N PRO A 172 15.87 3.98 9.89
CA PRO A 172 16.11 2.56 10.04
C PRO A 172 16.19 1.88 8.66
N VAL A 173 16.95 0.82 8.59
CA VAL A 173 17.09 -0.04 7.41
C VAL A 173 16.30 -1.34 7.59
N ASP A 174 16.26 -2.17 6.55
CA ASP A 174 15.52 -3.45 6.53
C ASP A 174 14.04 -3.28 6.89
N CYS A 175 13.44 -2.18 6.42
CA CYS A 175 12.04 -1.87 6.63
C CYS A 175 11.15 -2.59 5.62
N SER A 176 9.92 -2.93 6.02
CA SER A 176 8.92 -3.57 5.15
C SER A 176 7.89 -2.60 4.57
N GLY A 177 7.75 -1.41 5.13
CA GLY A 177 6.81 -0.39 4.71
C GLY A 177 7.01 0.92 5.46
N MET A 178 6.33 1.96 5.01
CA MET A 178 6.31 3.24 5.70
C MET A 178 4.95 3.92 5.54
N MET A 179 4.70 4.90 6.40
CA MET A 179 3.64 5.90 6.24
C MET A 179 4.04 7.22 6.89
N VAL A 180 3.38 8.30 6.48
CA VAL A 180 3.45 9.60 7.17
C VAL A 180 2.17 9.79 7.97
N THR A 181 2.27 10.12 9.25
CA THR A 181 1.11 10.36 10.11
C THR A 181 0.52 11.76 9.90
N GLU A 182 -0.66 12.03 10.46
CA GLU A 182 -1.32 13.34 10.39
C GLU A 182 -0.49 14.41 11.12
N GLU A 183 0.17 14.03 12.22
CA GLU A 183 1.03 14.90 13.03
C GLU A 183 2.43 15.11 12.42
N ARG A 184 2.68 14.55 11.23
CA ARG A 184 3.94 14.64 10.50
C ARG A 184 5.12 13.95 11.18
N PHE A 185 4.90 12.69 11.55
CA PHE A 185 5.96 11.71 11.80
C PHE A 185 6.05 10.76 10.61
N VAL A 186 7.24 10.24 10.36
CA VAL A 186 7.42 9.13 9.42
C VAL A 186 7.48 7.84 10.22
N PHE A 187 6.54 6.93 9.99
CA PHE A 187 6.58 5.58 10.56
C PHE A 187 7.30 4.65 9.60
N ALA A 188 8.26 3.90 10.11
CA ALA A 188 8.94 2.81 9.43
C ALA A 188 8.50 1.48 10.04
N PHE A 189 7.91 0.61 9.22
CA PHE A 189 7.43 -0.71 9.63
C PHE A 189 8.49 -1.76 9.38
N GLY A 190 8.56 -2.76 10.24
CA GLY A 190 9.55 -3.83 10.11
C GLY A 190 10.98 -3.38 10.40
N ALA A 191 11.17 -2.25 11.06
CA ALA A 191 12.47 -1.61 11.26
C ALA A 191 13.54 -2.55 11.82
N GLY A 192 14.70 -2.61 11.13
CA GLY A 192 15.79 -3.53 11.46
C GLY A 192 15.45 -5.00 11.21
N GLY A 193 14.54 -5.31 10.30
CA GLY A 193 14.12 -6.68 9.98
C GLY A 193 13.17 -7.32 11.00
N ASN A 194 12.73 -6.59 12.05
CA ASN A 194 11.75 -7.12 12.99
C ASN A 194 10.31 -6.86 12.48
N PRO A 195 9.55 -7.87 12.06
CA PRO A 195 8.26 -7.71 11.38
C PRO A 195 7.17 -7.03 12.23
N ARG A 196 7.38 -6.90 13.54
CA ARG A 196 6.45 -6.30 14.50
C ARG A 196 6.91 -4.93 15.01
N LYS A 197 8.10 -4.49 14.60
CA LYS A 197 8.68 -3.24 15.07
C LYS A 197 8.21 -2.06 14.21
N ILE A 198 7.80 -1.00 14.89
CA ILE A 198 7.52 0.30 14.32
C ILE A 198 8.55 1.26 14.91
N ALA A 199 9.27 1.97 14.06
CA ALA A 199 10.07 3.11 14.47
C ALA A 199 9.47 4.38 13.87
N TRP A 200 9.57 5.50 14.57
CA TRP A 200 9.11 6.78 14.05
C TRP A 200 10.15 7.88 14.22
N SER A 201 10.17 8.78 13.24
CA SER A 201 11.03 9.96 13.25
C SER A 201 10.60 10.96 14.33
N ASP A 202 11.37 12.00 14.54
CA ASP A 202 10.91 13.15 15.28
C ASP A 202 9.79 13.89 14.52
N ARG A 203 9.01 14.67 15.25
CA ARG A 203 7.93 15.46 14.67
C ARG A 203 8.49 16.52 13.73
N GLU A 204 7.99 16.54 12.50
CA GLU A 204 8.43 17.45 11.43
C GLU A 204 9.92 17.36 11.06
N ASP A 205 10.65 16.36 11.56
CA ASP A 205 12.05 16.08 11.20
C ASP A 205 12.23 14.60 10.84
N ASN A 206 12.24 14.32 9.55
CA ASN A 206 12.36 12.96 9.00
C ASN A 206 13.81 12.41 9.03
N ASN A 207 14.77 13.20 9.51
CA ASN A 207 16.17 12.76 9.66
C ASN A 207 16.52 12.38 11.10
N ASN A 208 15.69 12.68 12.07
CA ASN A 208 15.95 12.40 13.48
C ASN A 208 15.14 11.17 13.93
N TRP A 209 15.83 10.05 14.11
CA TRP A 209 15.22 8.75 14.45
C TRP A 209 15.73 8.18 15.77
N THR A 210 16.66 8.88 16.43
CA THR A 210 17.24 8.42 17.70
C THR A 210 16.44 8.96 18.85
N PRO A 211 15.78 8.12 19.69
CA PRO A 211 15.03 8.57 20.84
C PRO A 211 15.91 9.35 21.81
N ALA A 212 15.47 10.54 22.22
CA ALA A 212 16.14 11.40 23.19
C ALA A 212 15.10 12.17 24.03
N ALA A 213 15.52 12.66 25.19
CA ALA A 213 14.63 13.46 26.04
C ALA A 213 14.18 14.80 25.42
N THR A 214 14.83 15.22 24.35
CA THR A 214 14.61 16.50 23.65
C THR A 214 13.83 16.36 22.35
N ASN A 215 13.48 15.14 21.93
CA ASN A 215 12.73 14.87 20.71
C ASN A 215 11.57 13.90 20.97
N GLU A 216 10.76 13.69 19.95
CA GLU A 216 9.61 12.77 19.99
C GLU A 216 9.85 11.49 19.17
N ALA A 217 11.10 11.25 18.69
CA ALA A 217 11.44 10.02 18.00
C ALA A 217 11.35 8.81 18.94
N GLY A 218 10.96 7.66 18.39
CA GLY A 218 10.82 6.47 19.22
C GLY A 218 10.63 5.20 18.42
N ASP A 219 10.50 4.10 19.13
CA ASP A 219 10.16 2.81 18.53
C ASP A 219 9.38 1.93 19.50
N ILE A 220 8.64 0.98 18.95
CA ILE A 220 7.89 -0.01 19.73
C ILE A 220 7.79 -1.33 18.94
N GLU A 221 7.72 -2.42 19.67
CA GLU A 221 7.30 -3.71 19.14
C GLU A 221 5.85 -3.97 19.54
N ILE A 222 4.93 -3.97 18.56
CA ILE A 222 3.51 -4.20 18.82
C ILE A 222 3.24 -5.67 19.17
N GLN A 223 2.25 -5.89 20.02
CA GLN A 223 1.88 -7.22 20.52
C GLN A 223 0.98 -7.93 19.48
N THR A 224 1.60 -8.54 18.50
CA THR A 224 0.95 -9.34 17.47
C THR A 224 1.73 -10.61 17.17
N ASN A 225 1.06 -11.62 16.62
CA ASN A 225 1.70 -12.80 16.04
C ASN A 225 1.93 -12.65 14.53
N GLY A 226 1.49 -11.55 13.97
CA GLY A 226 1.57 -11.26 12.54
C GLY A 226 2.75 -10.38 12.15
N THR A 227 2.81 -10.09 10.86
CA THR A 227 3.75 -9.15 10.23
C THR A 227 3.01 -7.88 9.85
N ILE A 228 3.59 -6.72 10.11
CA ILE A 228 3.02 -5.43 9.70
C ILE A 228 3.12 -5.32 8.18
N LEU A 229 1.98 -5.12 7.52
CA LEU A 229 1.91 -4.99 6.07
C LEU A 229 1.67 -3.55 5.61
N LYS A 230 0.87 -2.76 6.33
CA LYS A 230 0.53 -1.39 5.94
C LYS A 230 0.03 -0.55 7.10
N GLY A 231 0.33 0.73 7.04
CA GLY A 231 -0.31 1.77 7.83
C GLY A 231 -1.15 2.69 6.96
N LEU A 232 -2.26 3.19 7.48
CA LEU A 232 -3.18 4.09 6.80
C LEU A 232 -3.68 5.16 7.78
N ARG A 233 -3.76 6.40 7.31
CA ARG A 233 -4.33 7.49 8.10
C ARG A 233 -5.85 7.33 8.22
N THR A 234 -6.35 7.58 9.43
CA THR A 234 -7.77 7.73 9.73
C THR A 234 -7.98 9.08 10.41
N ARG A 235 -9.20 9.39 10.84
CA ARG A 235 -9.48 10.64 11.55
C ARG A 235 -8.86 10.62 12.94
N GLY A 236 -7.79 11.41 13.15
CA GLY A 236 -7.12 11.61 14.44
C GLY A 236 -6.28 10.43 14.92
N GLN A 237 -6.04 9.43 14.09
CA GLN A 237 -5.19 8.27 14.42
C GLN A 237 -4.72 7.56 13.15
N SER A 238 -3.74 6.67 13.30
CA SER A 238 -3.26 5.82 12.23
C SER A 238 -3.68 4.37 12.49
N LEU A 239 -4.19 3.69 11.45
CA LEU A 239 -4.50 2.27 11.49
C LEU A 239 -3.34 1.48 10.94
N ILE A 240 -2.85 0.50 11.69
CA ILE A 240 -1.76 -0.38 11.33
C ILE A 240 -2.33 -1.78 11.13
N LEU A 241 -2.17 -2.30 9.95
CA LEU A 241 -2.68 -3.59 9.53
C LEU A 241 -1.56 -4.61 9.45
N THR A 242 -1.75 -5.74 10.13
CA THR A 242 -0.90 -6.92 10.00
C THR A 242 -1.59 -7.99 9.16
N ASP A 243 -0.93 -9.07 8.90
CA ASP A 243 -1.52 -10.25 8.24
C ASP A 243 -2.47 -11.05 9.17
N GLN A 244 -2.62 -10.65 10.46
CA GLN A 244 -3.43 -11.33 11.46
C GLN A 244 -4.48 -10.43 12.12
N ASP A 245 -4.12 -9.19 12.43
CA ASP A 245 -4.88 -8.28 13.28
C ASP A 245 -4.74 -6.82 12.83
N ALA A 246 -5.49 -5.94 13.49
CA ALA A 246 -5.47 -4.50 13.26
C ALA A 246 -5.18 -3.75 14.57
N HIS A 247 -4.31 -2.76 14.49
CA HIS A 247 -3.92 -1.89 15.59
C HIS A 247 -4.14 -0.43 15.24
N THR A 248 -4.41 0.39 16.23
CA THR A 248 -4.40 1.85 16.10
C THR A 248 -3.17 2.43 16.77
N ALA A 249 -2.62 3.46 16.17
CA ALA A 249 -1.62 4.33 16.76
C ALA A 249 -2.25 5.71 16.94
N THR A 250 -2.35 6.16 18.19
CA THR A 250 -2.95 7.44 18.55
C THR A 250 -1.87 8.33 19.16
N TYR A 251 -1.72 9.54 18.62
CA TYR A 251 -0.79 10.50 19.17
C TYR A 251 -1.30 11.04 20.51
N SER A 252 -0.50 10.91 21.56
CA SER A 252 -0.81 11.36 22.91
C SER A 252 0.14 12.45 23.42
N GLY A 253 1.17 12.76 22.64
CA GLY A 253 2.20 13.72 23.01
C GLY A 253 3.20 13.19 24.04
N PRO A 254 4.27 13.97 24.32
CA PRO A 254 5.28 13.59 25.30
C PRO A 254 4.68 13.33 26.69
N PRO A 255 5.22 12.37 27.49
CA PRO A 255 6.43 11.60 27.22
C PRO A 255 6.22 10.32 26.41
N PHE A 256 4.99 9.88 26.16
CA PHE A 256 4.71 8.59 25.53
C PHE A 256 4.56 8.67 24.00
N VAL A 257 4.43 9.85 23.44
CA VAL A 257 4.30 10.19 22.02
C VAL A 257 3.14 9.46 21.33
N TYR A 258 3.18 8.14 21.23
CA TYR A 258 2.12 7.30 20.66
C TYR A 258 1.63 6.22 21.61
N GLY A 259 0.31 6.06 21.67
CA GLY A 259 -0.36 4.90 22.27
C GLY A 259 -0.77 3.91 21.18
N PHE A 260 -0.48 2.62 21.37
CA PHE A 260 -0.84 1.56 20.44
C PHE A 260 -1.88 0.63 21.06
N GLU A 261 -2.98 0.39 20.34
CA GLU A 261 -4.06 -0.47 20.81
C GLU A 261 -4.48 -1.44 19.71
N ARG A 262 -4.72 -2.70 20.08
CA ARG A 262 -5.27 -3.69 19.14
C ARG A 262 -6.79 -3.55 19.08
N VAL A 263 -7.32 -3.21 17.90
CA VAL A 263 -8.74 -2.93 17.66
C VAL A 263 -9.47 -4.04 16.92
N GLY A 264 -8.75 -5.00 16.35
CA GLY A 264 -9.34 -6.14 15.65
C GLY A 264 -8.47 -7.38 15.71
N THR A 265 -9.09 -8.55 15.80
CA THR A 265 -8.44 -9.87 15.76
C THR A 265 -9.01 -10.69 14.62
N SER A 266 -8.19 -11.55 14.01
CA SER A 266 -8.59 -12.41 12.87
C SER A 266 -9.13 -11.61 11.66
N CYS A 267 -8.67 -10.38 11.51
CA CYS A 267 -9.05 -9.44 10.45
C CYS A 267 -7.83 -9.02 9.60
N GLY A 268 -6.85 -9.91 9.49
CA GLY A 268 -5.58 -9.62 8.81
C GLY A 268 -5.75 -9.18 7.37
N LEU A 269 -4.85 -8.29 6.94
CA LEU A 269 -4.75 -7.80 5.57
C LEU A 269 -4.12 -8.88 4.66
N ILE A 270 -4.68 -9.09 3.48
CA ILE A 270 -4.17 -10.11 2.54
C ILE A 270 -2.90 -9.66 1.81
N ALA A 271 -2.76 -8.38 1.51
CA ALA A 271 -1.61 -7.78 0.83
C ALA A 271 -1.55 -6.27 1.07
N ALA A 272 -0.37 -5.66 1.06
CA ALA A 272 -0.16 -4.26 1.38
C ALA A 272 -1.05 -3.27 0.59
N ASN A 273 -1.38 -3.58 -0.67
CA ASN A 273 -2.22 -2.72 -1.51
C ASN A 273 -3.71 -3.11 -1.48
N ALA A 274 -4.12 -4.04 -0.62
CA ALA A 274 -5.51 -4.46 -0.47
C ALA A 274 -6.29 -3.67 0.60
N ALA A 275 -5.84 -2.46 0.93
CA ALA A 275 -6.48 -1.55 1.87
C ALA A 275 -6.55 -0.13 1.34
N ALA A 276 -7.64 0.58 1.64
CA ALA A 276 -7.86 1.95 1.23
C ALA A 276 -8.58 2.76 2.31
N SER A 277 -8.18 4.03 2.45
CA SER A 277 -8.92 4.99 3.27
C SER A 277 -10.12 5.52 2.50
N ILE A 278 -11.25 5.64 3.18
CA ILE A 278 -12.49 6.24 2.70
C ILE A 278 -12.97 7.28 3.71
N ASP A 279 -13.99 8.06 3.37
CA ASP A 279 -14.52 9.12 4.25
C ASP A 279 -15.00 8.58 5.62
N GLU A 280 -15.49 7.35 5.66
CA GLU A 280 -16.01 6.72 6.87
C GLU A 280 -14.94 6.02 7.71
N GLY A 281 -13.75 5.75 7.15
CA GLY A 281 -12.69 5.02 7.82
C GLY A 281 -11.72 4.32 6.87
N VAL A 282 -11.35 3.10 7.16
CA VAL A 282 -10.47 2.28 6.33
C VAL A 282 -11.17 0.97 5.98
N VAL A 283 -11.14 0.60 4.72
CA VAL A 283 -11.61 -0.70 4.24
C VAL A 283 -10.45 -1.55 3.74
N TRP A 284 -10.49 -2.85 3.98
CA TRP A 284 -9.47 -3.77 3.48
C TRP A 284 -10.02 -5.16 3.18
N MET A 285 -9.28 -5.88 2.38
CA MET A 285 -9.55 -7.26 2.03
C MET A 285 -8.71 -8.19 2.91
N GLY A 286 -9.37 -9.06 3.64
CA GLY A 286 -8.74 -10.17 4.34
C GLY A 286 -8.78 -11.46 3.51
N GLN A 287 -8.31 -12.56 4.08
CA GLN A 287 -8.28 -13.86 3.38
C GLN A 287 -9.69 -14.46 3.12
N ARG A 288 -10.68 -14.12 3.94
CA ARG A 288 -12.01 -14.73 3.90
C ARG A 288 -13.15 -13.72 3.81
N SER A 289 -12.90 -12.46 4.17
CA SER A 289 -13.91 -11.43 4.32
C SER A 289 -13.34 -10.07 3.98
N PHE A 290 -14.20 -9.10 3.76
CA PHE A 290 -13.82 -7.69 3.73
C PHE A 290 -14.11 -7.08 5.10
N PHE A 291 -13.28 -6.15 5.49
CA PHE A 291 -13.37 -5.48 6.79
C PHE A 291 -13.43 -3.98 6.62
N ILE A 292 -14.05 -3.32 7.59
CA ILE A 292 -14.03 -1.87 7.72
C ILE A 292 -13.69 -1.50 9.17
N TYR A 293 -12.76 -0.55 9.31
CA TYR A 293 -12.53 0.15 10.57
C TYR A 293 -13.26 1.48 10.52
N ALA A 294 -14.27 1.65 11.34
CA ALA A 294 -15.05 2.87 11.47
C ALA A 294 -15.57 3.04 12.89
N GLY A 295 -15.56 4.27 13.42
CA GLY A 295 -16.08 4.55 14.76
C GLY A 295 -15.33 3.83 15.88
N GLY A 296 -14.03 3.56 15.74
CA GLY A 296 -13.20 2.93 16.77
C GLY A 296 -13.26 1.40 16.81
N SER A 297 -13.94 0.75 15.88
CA SER A 297 -14.06 -0.71 15.86
C SER A 297 -13.92 -1.30 14.46
N VAL A 298 -13.43 -2.54 14.41
CA VAL A 298 -13.38 -3.34 13.19
C VAL A 298 -14.65 -4.17 13.07
N ARG A 299 -15.24 -4.22 11.90
CA ARG A 299 -16.40 -5.05 11.59
C ARG A 299 -16.29 -5.63 10.18
N ASP A 300 -16.95 -6.77 9.98
CA ASP A 300 -17.09 -7.38 8.65
C ASP A 300 -17.92 -6.46 7.75
N LEU A 301 -17.50 -6.35 6.50
CA LEU A 301 -18.24 -5.69 5.44
C LEU A 301 -18.90 -6.79 4.60
N PRO A 302 -20.23 -6.95 4.67
CA PRO A 302 -20.92 -7.98 3.90
C PRO A 302 -20.83 -7.68 2.40
N CYS A 303 -20.54 -8.73 1.62
CA CYS A 303 -20.49 -8.68 0.16
C CYS A 303 -21.84 -9.13 -0.45
#